data_359021e21a168b7ae55832aa4cf6b91c
#
_entry.id   359021e21a168b7ae55832aa4cf6b91c
#
_cell.length_a   1.000
_cell.length_b   1.000
_cell.length_c   1.000
_cell.angle_alpha   90.00
_cell.angle_beta   90.00
_cell.angle_gamma   90.00
#
_symmetry.space_group_name_H-M   'P 1'
#
loop_
_entity.id
_entity.type
_entity.pdbx_description
1 polymer ?
#
loop_
_entity_poly.entity_id
_entity_poly.type
_entity_poly.pdbx_seq_one_letter_code
_entity_poly.pdbx_strand_id
1 'polypeptide(L)'
;MYDAIVIGSGIGSLTTAGLLAQTAGLRVLILEKHCTPGGLTHSFRRMGASWDVGLHYVGDMEPGSRPRQLMDYLTGGALSWKRMPTGYDRFYLPGHGLDVTIPSSLEEYQRLLISLFPHEKRAIRRYRADVQRAYSYMSLGYVREMVPEQVAPAVRLAQRTLAGHALELTQHYMERRFRDPALRALLTTHWGDYGVEPTRSAFVAHAMIVCHYMDG
;
A
#
# COMPACT_ATOMS: atom_id res chain seq x y z
N MET A 1 -0.54 37.88 -4.87
CA MET A 1 -1.57 37.27 -4.01
C MET A 1 -1.69 35.80 -4.41
N TYR A 2 -1.78 34.88 -3.47
CA TYR A 2 -1.98 33.45 -3.72
C TYR A 2 -3.47 33.13 -3.65
N ASP A 3 -3.93 32.18 -4.44
CA ASP A 3 -5.32 31.75 -4.52
C ASP A 3 -5.59 30.59 -3.54
N ALA A 4 -4.56 29.80 -3.21
CA ALA A 4 -4.60 28.73 -2.21
C ALA A 4 -3.30 28.64 -1.42
N ILE A 5 -3.39 28.23 -0.15
CA ILE A 5 -2.25 27.94 0.73
C ILE A 5 -2.39 26.49 1.20
N VAL A 6 -1.32 25.70 0.96
CA VAL A 6 -1.22 24.30 1.39
C VAL A 6 -0.18 24.19 2.51
N ILE A 7 -0.57 23.62 3.64
CA ILE A 7 0.30 23.48 4.82
C ILE A 7 0.91 22.07 4.83
N GLY A 8 2.24 22.01 4.78
CA GLY A 8 3.03 20.79 4.63
C GLY A 8 3.35 20.47 3.18
N SER A 9 4.44 19.72 2.95
CA SER A 9 4.90 19.28 1.64
C SER A 9 4.98 17.76 1.49
N GLY A 10 4.17 17.02 2.25
CA GLY A 10 4.02 15.59 2.03
C GLY A 10 3.41 15.28 0.66
N ILE A 11 3.47 14.02 0.21
CA ILE A 11 3.02 13.62 -1.14
C ILE A 11 1.58 14.04 -1.43
N GLY A 12 0.67 13.93 -0.48
CA GLY A 12 -0.72 14.37 -0.65
C GLY A 12 -0.84 15.88 -0.87
N SER A 13 -0.08 16.68 -0.12
CA SER A 13 -0.02 18.13 -0.28
C SER A 13 0.58 18.55 -1.61
N LEU A 14 1.70 17.91 -2.02
CA LEU A 14 2.34 18.16 -3.31
C LEU A 14 1.41 17.80 -4.47
N THR A 15 0.73 16.65 -4.39
CA THR A 15 -0.26 16.23 -5.38
C THR A 15 -1.42 17.23 -5.48
N THR A 16 -1.99 17.63 -4.35
CA THR A 16 -3.11 18.59 -4.31
C THR A 16 -2.67 19.94 -4.89
N ALA A 17 -1.54 20.47 -4.45
CA ALA A 17 -1.02 21.75 -4.95
C ALA A 17 -0.72 21.69 -6.44
N GLY A 18 -0.10 20.60 -6.91
CA GLY A 18 0.18 20.39 -8.34
C GLY A 18 -1.08 20.33 -9.18
N LEU A 19 -2.10 19.59 -8.74
CA LEU A 19 -3.40 19.52 -9.43
C LEU A 19 -4.08 20.90 -9.46
N LEU A 20 -4.16 21.62 -8.35
CA LEU A 20 -4.76 22.96 -8.30
C LEU A 20 -4.04 23.93 -9.26
N ALA A 21 -2.73 23.87 -9.30
CA ALA A 21 -1.96 24.73 -10.20
C ALA A 21 -2.12 24.35 -11.67
N GLN A 22 -2.05 23.06 -12.01
CA GLN A 22 -2.03 22.61 -13.40
C GLN A 22 -3.42 22.50 -14.02
N THR A 23 -4.44 22.09 -13.24
CA THR A 23 -5.79 21.90 -13.77
C THR A 23 -6.69 23.13 -13.63
N ALA A 24 -6.53 23.87 -12.52
CA ALA A 24 -7.35 25.06 -12.23
C ALA A 24 -6.61 26.39 -12.43
N GLY A 25 -5.33 26.37 -12.80
CA GLY A 25 -4.52 27.57 -13.01
C GLY A 25 -4.30 28.43 -11.76
N LEU A 26 -4.49 27.87 -10.57
CA LEU A 26 -4.39 28.59 -9.33
C LEU A 26 -2.91 28.84 -8.93
N ARG A 27 -2.66 30.00 -8.32
CA ARG A 27 -1.37 30.31 -7.69
C ARG A 27 -1.37 29.71 -6.29
N VAL A 28 -0.62 28.63 -6.10
CA VAL A 28 -0.57 27.88 -4.85
C VAL A 28 0.72 28.15 -4.10
N LEU A 29 0.61 28.49 -2.81
CA LEU A 29 1.73 28.57 -1.89
C LEU A 29 1.77 27.32 -1.00
N ILE A 30 2.91 26.64 -0.94
CA ILE A 30 3.15 25.52 -0.02
C ILE A 30 4.04 26.02 1.12
N LEU A 31 3.59 25.83 2.36
CA LEU A 31 4.34 26.14 3.57
C LEU A 31 4.85 24.84 4.21
N GLU A 32 6.17 24.69 4.30
CA GLU A 32 6.81 23.52 4.91
C GLU A 32 7.66 23.96 6.11
N LYS A 33 7.50 23.30 7.26
CA LYS A 33 8.29 23.62 8.47
C LYS A 33 9.66 22.91 8.51
N HIS A 34 9.80 21.80 7.78
CA HIS A 34 11.04 21.03 7.72
C HIS A 34 12.00 21.64 6.70
N CYS A 35 13.29 21.51 6.91
CA CYS A 35 14.30 22.04 6.00
C CYS A 35 14.35 21.31 4.63
N THR A 36 13.81 20.09 4.56
CA THR A 36 13.68 19.29 3.35
C THR A 36 12.21 19.05 3.03
N PRO A 37 11.70 19.45 1.85
CA PRO A 37 10.32 19.17 1.46
C PRO A 37 10.14 17.69 1.14
N GLY A 38 8.89 17.22 1.13
CA GLY A 38 8.51 15.84 0.76
C GLY A 38 7.86 15.03 1.87
N GLY A 39 7.87 15.49 3.13
CA GLY A 39 7.33 14.73 4.25
C GLY A 39 8.01 13.35 4.35
N LEU A 40 7.26 12.25 4.46
CA LEU A 40 7.82 10.89 4.50
C LEU A 40 8.42 10.41 3.16
N THR A 41 8.24 11.15 2.08
CA THR A 41 8.83 10.82 0.76
C THR A 41 10.17 11.50 0.50
N HIS A 42 10.72 12.26 1.47
CA HIS A 42 12.05 12.83 1.32
C HIS A 42 13.15 11.79 1.61
N SER A 43 14.34 12.06 1.13
CA SER A 43 15.55 11.29 1.44
C SER A 43 16.54 12.14 2.24
N PHE A 44 17.47 11.52 2.94
CA PHE A 44 18.56 12.16 3.63
C PHE A 44 19.90 11.47 3.33
N ARG A 45 21.01 12.18 3.57
CA ARG A 45 22.35 11.62 3.41
C ARG A 45 23.04 11.49 4.75
N ARG A 46 23.67 10.35 4.96
CA ARG A 46 24.51 10.10 6.14
C ARG A 46 25.65 9.15 5.79
N MET A 47 26.88 9.48 6.22
CA MET A 47 28.08 8.66 6.00
C MET A 47 28.29 8.27 4.52
N GLY A 48 28.05 9.20 3.58
CA GLY A 48 28.22 8.96 2.14
C GLY A 48 27.12 8.17 1.46
N ALA A 49 26.13 7.65 2.20
CA ALA A 49 24.98 6.93 1.69
C ALA A 49 23.73 7.81 1.68
N SER A 50 22.81 7.55 0.73
CA SER A 50 21.48 8.14 0.69
C SER A 50 20.47 7.15 1.28
N TRP A 51 19.54 7.67 2.07
CA TRP A 51 18.52 6.90 2.78
C TRP A 51 17.15 7.51 2.53
N ASP A 52 16.17 6.67 2.31
CA ASP A 52 14.77 7.07 2.28
C ASP A 52 14.20 7.12 3.70
N VAL A 53 13.23 8.02 3.93
CA VAL A 53 12.64 8.20 5.26
C VAL A 53 11.49 7.23 5.49
N GLY A 54 10.52 7.17 4.59
CA GLY A 54 9.35 6.33 4.79
C GLY A 54 8.78 5.73 3.51
N LEU A 55 9.45 5.89 2.38
CA LEU A 55 9.04 5.30 1.10
C LEU A 55 10.27 4.82 0.35
N HIS A 56 10.41 3.51 0.15
CA HIS A 56 11.58 2.90 -0.50
C HIS A 56 11.26 2.27 -1.86
N TYR A 57 10.19 1.52 -2.00
CA TYR A 57 9.66 1.03 -3.28
C TYR A 57 8.14 1.18 -3.31
N VAL A 58 7.59 1.27 -4.50
CA VAL A 58 6.18 1.57 -4.73
C VAL A 58 5.63 0.56 -5.72
N GLY A 59 4.50 -0.04 -5.39
CA GLY A 59 3.75 -0.87 -6.31
C GLY A 59 2.86 -0.05 -7.25
N ASP A 60 2.23 -0.75 -8.18
CA ASP A 60 1.23 -0.19 -9.09
C ASP A 60 1.76 0.97 -9.97
N MET A 61 3.07 0.90 -10.35
CA MET A 61 3.74 1.90 -11.19
C MET A 61 3.98 1.43 -12.64
N GLU A 62 3.28 0.40 -13.09
CA GLU A 62 3.33 -0.04 -14.48
C GLU A 62 2.79 1.05 -15.43
N PRO A 63 3.31 1.11 -16.67
CA PRO A 63 2.79 2.03 -17.67
C PRO A 63 1.27 1.89 -17.84
N GLY A 64 0.54 2.99 -17.69
CA GLY A 64 -0.92 3.01 -17.81
C GLY A 64 -1.69 2.78 -16.50
N SER A 65 -1.04 2.43 -15.40
CA SER A 65 -1.68 2.42 -14.08
C SER A 65 -2.08 3.84 -13.65
N ARG A 66 -3.13 3.95 -12.83
CA ARG A 66 -3.63 5.26 -12.38
C ARG A 66 -2.61 6.06 -11.55
N PRO A 67 -1.90 5.46 -10.57
CA PRO A 67 -0.87 6.18 -9.83
C PRO A 67 0.26 6.65 -10.73
N ARG A 68 0.70 5.83 -11.69
CA ARG A 68 1.72 6.19 -12.67
C ARG A 68 1.28 7.36 -13.55
N GLN A 69 0.07 7.33 -14.10
CA GLN A 69 -0.48 8.43 -14.90
C GLN A 69 -0.54 9.75 -14.11
N LEU A 70 -0.94 9.68 -12.83
CA LEU A 70 -0.96 10.85 -11.95
C LEU A 70 0.44 11.43 -11.76
N MET A 71 1.43 10.58 -11.46
CA MET A 71 2.81 11.02 -11.29
C MET A 71 3.39 11.59 -12.56
N ASP A 72 3.18 10.94 -13.70
CA ASP A 72 3.64 11.44 -15.01
C ASP A 72 2.98 12.79 -15.34
N TYR A 73 1.69 12.96 -15.06
CA TYR A 73 1.00 14.25 -15.25
C TYR A 73 1.59 15.35 -14.37
N LEU A 74 1.73 15.10 -13.06
CA LEU A 74 2.22 16.11 -12.11
C LEU A 74 3.67 16.53 -12.34
N THR A 75 4.49 15.63 -12.86
CA THR A 75 5.93 15.86 -13.07
C THR A 75 6.31 16.15 -14.53
N GLY A 76 5.32 16.17 -15.43
CA GLY A 76 5.59 16.28 -16.88
C GLY A 76 6.40 15.09 -17.42
N GLY A 77 6.29 13.91 -16.80
CA GLY A 77 7.06 12.72 -17.18
C GLY A 77 8.52 12.75 -16.73
N ALA A 78 8.92 13.68 -15.86
CA ALA A 78 10.32 13.82 -15.42
C ALA A 78 10.80 12.70 -14.49
N LEU A 79 9.89 11.90 -13.89
CA LEU A 79 10.25 10.77 -13.05
C LEU A 79 10.57 9.54 -13.90
N SER A 80 11.75 8.97 -13.69
CA SER A 80 12.11 7.67 -14.26
C SER A 80 11.87 6.57 -13.21
N TRP A 81 11.13 5.54 -13.61
CA TRP A 81 10.80 4.41 -12.76
C TRP A 81 11.65 3.20 -13.12
N LYS A 82 12.25 2.57 -12.12
CA LYS A 82 13.03 1.35 -12.30
C LYS A 82 12.26 0.20 -11.68
N ARG A 83 12.01 -0.85 -12.47
CA ARG A 83 11.37 -2.06 -11.97
C ARG A 83 12.27 -2.77 -10.96
N MET A 84 11.68 -3.21 -9.85
CA MET A 84 12.34 -4.07 -8.89
C MET A 84 12.57 -5.48 -9.48
N PRO A 85 13.57 -6.22 -9.00
CA PRO A 85 13.73 -7.65 -9.32
C PRO A 85 12.48 -8.45 -8.98
N THR A 86 12.27 -9.60 -9.65
CA THR A 86 11.15 -10.50 -9.36
C THR A 86 11.13 -11.01 -7.91
N GLY A 87 12.31 -11.14 -7.28
CA GLY A 87 12.44 -11.35 -5.84
C GLY A 87 12.76 -10.01 -5.17
N TYR A 88 11.73 -9.21 -4.91
CA TYR A 88 11.92 -7.83 -4.48
C TYR A 88 12.24 -7.69 -2.99
N ASP A 89 11.90 -8.68 -2.17
CA ASP A 89 12.13 -8.69 -0.73
C ASP A 89 12.59 -10.07 -0.24
N ARG A 90 13.26 -10.13 0.91
CA ARG A 90 13.73 -11.36 1.54
C ARG A 90 13.44 -11.32 3.04
N PHE A 91 12.62 -12.27 3.49
CA PHE A 91 12.28 -12.41 4.89
C PHE A 91 13.09 -13.51 5.55
N TYR A 92 13.90 -13.10 6.51
CA TYR A 92 14.70 -13.99 7.35
C TYR A 92 14.08 -14.10 8.74
N LEU A 93 13.49 -15.26 9.04
CA LEU A 93 12.80 -15.55 10.29
C LEU A 93 13.48 -16.75 10.98
N PRO A 94 14.66 -16.54 11.62
CA PRO A 94 15.46 -17.64 12.16
C PRO A 94 14.74 -18.45 13.25
N GLY A 95 13.90 -17.81 14.07
CA GLY A 95 13.05 -18.47 15.06
C GLY A 95 12.04 -19.46 14.49
N HIS A 96 11.80 -19.40 13.18
CA HIS A 96 10.91 -20.31 12.45
C HIS A 96 11.64 -21.14 11.38
N GLY A 97 12.97 -21.00 11.28
CA GLY A 97 13.76 -21.68 10.27
C GLY A 97 13.46 -21.25 8.83
N LEU A 98 12.95 -20.03 8.63
CA LEU A 98 12.57 -19.51 7.32
C LEU A 98 13.56 -18.49 6.79
N ASP A 99 13.90 -18.65 5.52
CA ASP A 99 14.63 -17.69 4.70
C ASP A 99 13.96 -17.68 3.33
N VAL A 100 13.17 -16.66 3.07
CA VAL A 100 12.20 -16.66 1.97
C VAL A 100 12.35 -15.41 1.14
N THR A 101 12.59 -15.58 -0.16
CA THR A 101 12.53 -14.47 -1.13
C THR A 101 11.08 -14.32 -1.60
N ILE A 102 10.57 -13.11 -1.52
CA ILE A 102 9.18 -12.77 -1.83
C ILE A 102 9.06 -12.35 -3.29
N PRO A 103 8.25 -13.05 -4.10
CA PRO A 103 8.01 -12.67 -5.48
C PRO A 103 7.04 -11.50 -5.59
N SER A 104 7.14 -10.72 -6.67
CA SER A 104 6.29 -9.56 -6.95
C SER A 104 4.92 -9.89 -7.55
N SER A 105 4.56 -11.17 -7.66
CA SER A 105 3.25 -11.63 -8.18
C SER A 105 2.46 -12.34 -7.10
N LEU A 106 1.21 -11.92 -6.89
CA LEU A 106 0.30 -12.56 -5.93
C LEU A 106 0.09 -14.06 -6.22
N GLU A 107 0.10 -14.44 -7.49
CA GLU A 107 -0.01 -15.85 -7.87
C GLU A 107 1.24 -16.65 -7.51
N GLU A 108 2.43 -16.11 -7.79
CA GLU A 108 3.70 -16.74 -7.42
C GLU A 108 3.86 -16.81 -5.91
N TYR A 109 3.49 -15.75 -5.20
CA TYR A 109 3.48 -15.74 -3.75
C TYR A 109 2.55 -16.83 -3.17
N GLN A 110 1.34 -16.96 -3.70
CA GLN A 110 0.44 -18.05 -3.29
C GLN A 110 1.06 -19.43 -3.55
N ARG A 111 1.72 -19.65 -4.71
CA ARG A 111 2.39 -20.91 -5.03
C ARG A 111 3.52 -21.19 -4.05
N LEU A 112 4.34 -20.18 -3.76
CA LEU A 112 5.43 -20.25 -2.78
C LEU A 112 4.90 -20.64 -1.39
N LEU A 113 3.88 -19.94 -0.89
CA LEU A 113 3.28 -20.25 0.40
C LEU A 113 2.74 -21.68 0.47
N ILE A 114 2.09 -22.16 -0.60
CA ILE A 114 1.57 -23.53 -0.65
C ILE A 114 2.71 -24.56 -0.70
N SER A 115 3.85 -24.24 -1.32
CA SER A 115 5.01 -25.15 -1.34
C SER A 115 5.68 -25.25 0.03
N LEU A 116 5.76 -24.14 0.76
CA LEU A 116 6.32 -24.11 2.12
C LEU A 116 5.37 -24.70 3.17
N PHE A 117 4.07 -24.51 2.99
CA PHE A 117 3.03 -24.90 3.96
C PHE A 117 1.89 -25.69 3.28
N PRO A 118 2.18 -26.90 2.74
CA PRO A 118 1.19 -27.65 1.97
C PRO A 118 -0.05 -28.05 2.78
N HIS A 119 0.10 -28.22 4.09
CA HIS A 119 -0.99 -28.50 5.03
C HIS A 119 -1.97 -27.33 5.22
N GLU A 120 -1.54 -26.10 4.89
CA GLU A 120 -2.38 -24.87 4.95
C GLU A 120 -2.93 -24.45 3.57
N LYS A 121 -2.76 -25.25 2.53
CA LYS A 121 -3.13 -24.94 1.14
C LYS A 121 -4.54 -24.33 1.00
N ARG A 122 -5.53 -24.89 1.71
CA ARG A 122 -6.92 -24.40 1.66
C ARG A 122 -7.07 -23.02 2.30
N ALA A 123 -6.38 -22.78 3.43
CA ALA A 123 -6.39 -21.52 4.14
C ALA A 123 -5.68 -20.42 3.31
N ILE A 124 -4.53 -20.75 2.69
CA ILE A 124 -3.78 -19.84 1.82
C ILE A 124 -4.61 -19.39 0.61
N ARG A 125 -5.34 -20.30 -0.04
CA ARG A 125 -6.24 -19.92 -1.15
C ARG A 125 -7.36 -18.98 -0.71
N ARG A 126 -7.93 -19.21 0.47
CA ARG A 126 -8.96 -18.33 1.03
C ARG A 126 -8.38 -16.97 1.43
N TYR A 127 -7.19 -16.96 2.01
CA TYR A 127 -6.50 -15.72 2.36
C TYR A 127 -6.33 -14.79 1.16
N ARG A 128 -5.91 -15.31 0.01
CA ARG A 128 -5.82 -14.51 -1.23
C ARG A 128 -7.15 -13.83 -1.57
N ALA A 129 -8.25 -14.59 -1.53
CA ALA A 129 -9.57 -14.04 -1.82
C ALA A 129 -10.01 -13.00 -0.77
N ASP A 130 -9.70 -13.24 0.51
CA ASP A 130 -10.03 -12.32 1.60
C ASP A 130 -9.22 -11.01 1.50
N VAL A 131 -7.94 -11.09 1.13
CA VAL A 131 -7.06 -9.92 0.87
C VAL A 131 -7.63 -9.07 -0.27
N GLN A 132 -7.93 -9.67 -1.41
CA GLN A 132 -8.50 -8.94 -2.56
C GLN A 132 -9.85 -8.31 -2.21
N ARG A 133 -10.68 -9.01 -1.44
CA ARG A 133 -11.98 -8.49 -0.98
C ARG A 133 -11.82 -7.30 -0.03
N ALA A 134 -10.90 -7.38 0.93
CA ALA A 134 -10.62 -6.29 1.87
C ALA A 134 -10.04 -5.06 1.15
N TYR A 135 -9.14 -5.27 0.18
CA TYR A 135 -8.63 -4.21 -0.67
C TYR A 135 -9.74 -3.52 -1.49
N SER A 136 -10.65 -4.31 -2.08
CA SER A 136 -11.81 -3.78 -2.80
C SER A 136 -12.77 -2.99 -1.88
N TYR A 137 -12.95 -3.44 -0.64
CA TYR A 137 -13.71 -2.69 0.37
C TYR A 137 -13.13 -1.30 0.61
N MET A 138 -11.82 -1.18 0.74
CA MET A 138 -11.14 0.11 0.93
C MET A 138 -11.26 0.98 -0.33
N SER A 139 -11.02 0.40 -1.51
CA SER A 139 -11.10 1.12 -2.79
C SER A 139 -12.49 1.72 -3.02
N LEU A 140 -13.57 0.98 -2.70
CA LEU A 140 -14.93 1.53 -2.74
C LEU A 140 -15.16 2.63 -1.70
N GLY A 141 -14.45 2.61 -0.58
CA GLY A 141 -14.47 3.71 0.39
C GLY A 141 -13.99 5.02 -0.24
N TYR A 142 -12.89 4.99 -0.97
CA TYR A 142 -12.40 6.16 -1.72
C TYR A 142 -13.35 6.59 -2.84
N VAL A 143 -13.87 5.63 -3.62
CA VAL A 143 -14.86 5.94 -4.68
C VAL A 143 -16.08 6.64 -4.09
N ARG A 144 -16.55 6.22 -2.92
CA ARG A 144 -17.70 6.84 -2.25
C ARG A 144 -17.51 8.33 -1.98
N GLU A 145 -16.29 8.76 -1.64
CA GLU A 145 -15.98 10.17 -1.38
C GLU A 145 -15.87 11.01 -2.68
N MET A 146 -15.77 10.34 -3.84
CA MET A 146 -15.60 10.99 -5.14
C MET A 146 -16.90 11.07 -5.97
N VAL A 147 -17.93 10.28 -5.60
CA VAL A 147 -19.17 10.23 -6.37
C VAL A 147 -20.19 11.25 -5.86
N PRO A 148 -21.14 11.70 -6.69
CA PRO A 148 -22.25 12.55 -6.26
C PRO A 148 -23.08 11.91 -5.14
N GLU A 149 -23.66 12.74 -4.29
CA GLU A 149 -24.45 12.30 -3.11
C GLU A 149 -25.57 11.31 -3.46
N GLN A 150 -26.17 11.45 -4.64
CA GLN A 150 -27.23 10.58 -5.13
C GLN A 150 -26.76 9.14 -5.38
N VAL A 151 -25.47 8.96 -5.72
CA VAL A 151 -24.84 7.64 -6.02
C VAL A 151 -24.22 7.02 -4.77
N ALA A 152 -23.79 7.85 -3.82
CA ALA A 152 -23.08 7.42 -2.59
C ALA A 152 -23.80 6.29 -1.82
N PRO A 153 -25.15 6.23 -1.68
CA PRO A 153 -25.84 5.13 -1.00
C PRO A 153 -25.64 3.78 -1.69
N ALA A 154 -25.64 3.72 -3.02
CA ALA A 154 -25.41 2.50 -3.78
C ALA A 154 -23.97 2.00 -3.59
N VAL A 155 -22.97 2.90 -3.65
CA VAL A 155 -21.57 2.57 -3.38
C VAL A 155 -21.39 2.08 -1.93
N ARG A 156 -22.06 2.71 -0.97
CA ARG A 156 -22.05 2.29 0.44
C ARG A 156 -22.62 0.89 0.63
N LEU A 157 -23.70 0.56 -0.06
CA LEU A 157 -24.27 -0.78 -0.02
C LEU A 157 -23.30 -1.81 -0.62
N ALA A 158 -22.72 -1.53 -1.78
CA ALA A 158 -21.70 -2.39 -2.40
C ALA A 158 -20.48 -2.56 -1.47
N GLN A 159 -19.99 -1.49 -0.85
CA GLN A 159 -18.89 -1.54 0.11
C GLN A 159 -19.22 -2.46 1.30
N ARG A 160 -20.44 -2.36 1.86
CA ARG A 160 -20.88 -3.23 2.97
C ARG A 160 -20.85 -4.71 2.62
N THR A 161 -21.17 -5.09 1.39
CA THR A 161 -21.11 -6.49 0.95
C THR A 161 -19.68 -7.03 0.89
N LEU A 162 -18.69 -6.15 0.75
CA LEU A 162 -17.27 -6.48 0.73
C LEU A 162 -16.61 -6.42 2.11
N ALA A 163 -17.30 -5.92 3.15
CA ALA A 163 -16.68 -5.72 4.46
C ALA A 163 -15.99 -6.98 4.99
N GLY A 164 -16.66 -8.14 4.97
CA GLY A 164 -16.06 -9.43 5.33
C GLY A 164 -15.19 -9.32 6.58
N HIS A 165 -13.90 -9.57 6.40
CA HIS A 165 -12.89 -9.48 7.47
C HIS A 165 -12.14 -8.14 7.50
N ALA A 166 -12.49 -7.17 6.63
CA ALA A 166 -11.71 -5.94 6.43
C ALA A 166 -11.44 -5.15 7.73
N LEU A 167 -12.41 -5.10 8.63
CA LEU A 167 -12.31 -4.35 9.89
C LEU A 167 -11.91 -5.21 11.10
N GLU A 168 -11.67 -6.50 10.91
CA GLU A 168 -11.17 -7.38 11.95
C GLU A 168 -9.70 -7.05 12.26
N LEU A 169 -9.24 -7.27 13.50
CA LEU A 169 -7.82 -7.16 13.83
C LEU A 169 -7.01 -8.18 13.02
N THR A 170 -5.92 -7.75 12.43
CA THR A 170 -5.05 -8.59 11.59
C THR A 170 -4.61 -9.84 12.34
N GLN A 171 -4.20 -9.73 13.61
CA GLN A 171 -3.83 -10.87 14.43
C GLN A 171 -4.98 -11.87 14.59
N HIS A 172 -6.18 -11.43 14.93
CA HIS A 172 -7.33 -12.33 15.11
C HIS A 172 -7.68 -13.06 13.81
N TYR A 173 -7.62 -12.35 12.68
CA TYR A 173 -7.78 -12.97 11.37
C TYR A 173 -6.75 -14.08 11.14
N MET A 174 -5.46 -13.80 11.38
CA MET A 174 -4.37 -14.75 11.17
C MET A 174 -4.49 -15.99 12.07
N GLU A 175 -4.76 -15.79 13.37
CA GLU A 175 -4.92 -16.89 14.35
C GLU A 175 -6.09 -17.82 14.03
N ARG A 176 -7.20 -17.26 13.57
CA ARG A 176 -8.37 -18.02 13.19
C ARG A 176 -8.21 -18.72 11.84
N ARG A 177 -7.46 -18.12 10.91
CA ARG A 177 -7.28 -18.62 9.55
C ARG A 177 -6.22 -19.69 9.45
N PHE A 178 -5.12 -19.55 10.17
CA PHE A 178 -3.93 -20.37 10.05
C PHE A 178 -3.55 -21.04 11.38
N ARG A 179 -3.22 -22.31 11.31
CA ARG A 179 -2.74 -23.08 12.48
C ARG A 179 -1.22 -22.95 12.65
N ASP A 180 -0.49 -22.86 11.55
CA ASP A 180 0.96 -22.80 11.54
C ASP A 180 1.48 -21.43 11.98
N PRO A 181 2.25 -21.35 13.10
CA PRO A 181 2.77 -20.09 13.60
C PRO A 181 3.83 -19.47 12.68
N ALA A 182 4.62 -20.28 11.97
CA ALA A 182 5.63 -19.78 11.03
C ALA A 182 4.98 -19.13 9.81
N LEU A 183 3.88 -19.71 9.32
CA LEU A 183 3.10 -19.08 8.25
C LEU A 183 2.47 -17.76 8.69
N ARG A 184 1.92 -17.70 9.93
CA ARG A 184 1.37 -16.44 10.48
C ARG A 184 2.46 -15.36 10.58
N ALA A 185 3.63 -15.73 11.09
CA ALA A 185 4.77 -14.82 11.18
C ALA A 185 5.20 -14.30 9.79
N LEU A 186 5.33 -15.21 8.81
CA LEU A 186 5.70 -14.85 7.43
C LEU A 186 4.68 -13.92 6.77
N LEU A 187 3.38 -14.19 6.91
CA LEU A 187 2.33 -13.37 6.31
C LEU A 187 2.25 -11.96 6.91
N THR A 188 2.65 -11.80 8.17
CA THR A 188 2.57 -10.50 8.84
C THR A 188 3.86 -9.67 8.81
N THR A 189 4.93 -10.13 8.16
CA THR A 189 6.23 -9.41 8.11
C THR A 189 6.12 -7.97 7.59
N HIS A 190 5.25 -7.69 6.65
CA HIS A 190 5.05 -6.34 6.10
C HIS A 190 4.38 -5.33 7.07
N TRP A 191 4.09 -5.69 8.31
CA TRP A 191 3.51 -4.74 9.26
C TRP A 191 4.40 -3.50 9.51
N GLY A 192 5.70 -3.65 9.35
CA GLY A 192 6.65 -2.55 9.45
C GLY A 192 6.39 -1.43 8.43
N ASP A 193 5.89 -1.77 7.25
CA ASP A 193 5.67 -0.82 6.15
C ASP A 193 4.52 0.14 6.42
N TYR A 194 3.50 -0.28 7.19
CA TYR A 194 2.41 0.59 7.61
C TYR A 194 2.50 1.01 9.10
N GLY A 195 3.55 0.58 9.81
CA GLY A 195 3.94 1.09 11.13
C GLY A 195 3.01 0.72 12.29
N VAL A 196 2.06 -0.21 12.09
CA VAL A 196 1.11 -0.64 13.14
C VAL A 196 1.11 -2.16 13.25
N GLU A 197 1.44 -2.67 14.43
CA GLU A 197 1.50 -4.11 14.70
C GLU A 197 0.15 -4.83 14.45
N PRO A 198 0.17 -6.13 14.09
CA PRO A 198 -1.03 -6.90 13.79
C PRO A 198 -2.09 -6.95 14.91
N THR A 199 -1.65 -6.77 16.16
CA THR A 199 -2.52 -6.68 17.35
C THR A 199 -3.40 -5.44 17.38
N ARG A 200 -3.05 -4.41 16.62
CA ARG A 200 -3.70 -3.08 16.61
C ARG A 200 -4.15 -2.63 15.23
N SER A 201 -3.71 -3.31 14.17
CA SER A 201 -4.08 -2.97 12.79
C SER A 201 -5.32 -3.74 12.34
N ALA A 202 -6.19 -3.08 11.59
CA ALA A 202 -7.28 -3.75 10.89
C ALA A 202 -6.75 -4.52 9.68
N PHE A 203 -7.36 -5.67 9.36
CA PHE A 203 -6.95 -6.54 8.26
C PHE A 203 -6.92 -5.83 6.90
N VAL A 204 -7.73 -4.80 6.71
CA VAL A 204 -7.71 -3.99 5.47
C VAL A 204 -6.37 -3.26 5.27
N ALA A 205 -5.71 -2.81 6.34
CA ALA A 205 -4.40 -2.16 6.23
C ALA A 205 -3.33 -3.16 5.76
N HIS A 206 -3.35 -4.38 6.33
CA HIS A 206 -2.51 -5.47 5.87
C HIS A 206 -2.80 -5.86 4.40
N ALA A 207 -4.08 -6.00 4.04
CA ALA A 207 -4.51 -6.34 2.68
C ALA A 207 -4.09 -5.29 1.65
N MET A 208 -4.12 -4.00 2.02
CA MET A 208 -3.66 -2.90 1.18
C MET A 208 -2.19 -3.08 0.79
N ILE A 209 -1.32 -3.33 1.76
CA ILE A 209 0.12 -3.48 1.51
C ILE A 209 0.39 -4.74 0.68
N VAL A 210 -0.26 -5.86 0.99
CA VAL A 210 -0.09 -7.10 0.22
C VAL A 210 -0.50 -6.91 -1.24
N CYS A 211 -1.66 -6.28 -1.52
CA CYS A 211 -2.07 -6.01 -2.91
C CYS A 211 -1.14 -5.01 -3.58
N HIS A 212 -0.75 -3.94 -2.88
CA HIS A 212 0.11 -2.91 -3.43
C HIS A 212 1.45 -3.45 -3.94
N TYR A 213 2.06 -4.40 -3.22
CA TYR A 213 3.35 -4.96 -3.60
C TYR A 213 3.28 -6.16 -4.56
N MET A 214 2.13 -6.86 -4.58
CA MET A 214 2.01 -8.11 -5.33
C MET A 214 1.32 -7.97 -6.70
N ASP A 215 0.67 -6.84 -6.95
CA ASP A 215 -0.06 -6.57 -8.20
C ASP A 215 0.59 -5.44 -9.02
N GLY A 216 1.82 -4.98 -8.63
CA GLY A 216 2.53 -3.87 -9.25
C GLY A 216 3.86 -4.23 -9.90
#